data_fc50e8b8865b86113dd36cf2e53878b2
#
_entry.id   fc50e8b8865b86113dd36cf2e53878b2
#
_cell.length_a   1.000
_cell.length_b   1.000
_cell.length_c   1.000
_cell.angle_alpha   90.00
_cell.angle_beta   90.00
_cell.angle_gamma   90.00
#
_symmetry.space_group_name_H-M   'P 1'
#
loop_
_entity.id
_entity.type
_entity.pdbx_description
1 polymer ?
#
loop_
_entity_poly.entity_id
_entity_poly.type
_entity_poly.pdbx_seq_one_letter_code
_entity_poly.pdbx_strand_id
1 'polypeptide(L)'
;MKTALITGVTGQDGSYLAEFLLAKGYRVVGVKRRTSLINTERIDEIYNHVNFKLEYGNLHDAGRFWQLLHRYNPDEIYNLAAQSHVRVSFEVPEETVDSVAMGTLRLMNAYKQLCPQARFYQASSSEMYGDNPLVPFSETSLMTPASPYACAKLFAHNLMRNYRESYGLHASSGILFNHESPRRGETFVTRKITMAAARIKMGLQDKLLLGNLDARRDWGFAGDYVEAMWLMLQQEKPDDYVIATGQAHTVREFLECVFLHAGLGDYKDYVGIDARYMRPHEVPYLWGDASKAKEALNWEPRVSFEELAHMMYDADLKLIQGELK
;
A
#
# COMPACT_ATOMS: atom_id res chain seq x y z
N MET A 1 -12.70 -21.16 12.78
CA MET A 1 -11.79 -19.98 12.76
C MET A 1 -11.18 -19.94 11.36
N LYS A 2 -11.38 -18.84 10.63
CA LYS A 2 -10.78 -18.67 9.29
C LYS A 2 -9.28 -18.44 9.39
N THR A 3 -8.53 -18.90 8.38
CA THR A 3 -7.09 -18.67 8.23
C THR A 3 -6.84 -17.71 7.07
N ALA A 4 -6.11 -16.62 7.32
CA ALA A 4 -5.66 -15.68 6.31
C ALA A 4 -4.14 -15.78 6.10
N LEU A 5 -3.69 -15.82 4.85
CA LEU A 5 -2.28 -15.70 4.48
C LEU A 5 -2.02 -14.31 3.89
N ILE A 6 -1.07 -13.57 4.47
CA ILE A 6 -0.73 -12.21 4.05
C ILE A 6 0.72 -12.18 3.57
N THR A 7 0.95 -11.89 2.29
CA THR A 7 2.30 -11.57 1.81
C THR A 7 2.64 -10.11 2.12
N GLY A 8 3.90 -9.82 2.48
CA GLY A 8 4.30 -8.45 2.83
C GLY A 8 3.78 -7.96 4.19
N VAL A 9 3.59 -8.86 5.14
CA VAL A 9 3.00 -8.58 6.47
C VAL A 9 3.78 -7.52 7.27
N THR A 10 5.06 -7.34 7.03
CA THR A 10 5.90 -6.31 7.69
C THR A 10 5.85 -4.94 7.01
N GLY A 11 5.06 -4.80 5.93
CA GLY A 11 4.75 -3.52 5.31
C GLY A 11 3.68 -2.75 6.09
N GLN A 12 3.40 -1.51 5.66
CA GLN A 12 2.34 -0.68 6.22
C GLN A 12 1.00 -1.45 6.23
N ASP A 13 0.49 -1.76 5.06
CA ASP A 13 -0.83 -2.37 4.91
C ASP A 13 -0.90 -3.77 5.53
N GLY A 14 0.16 -4.57 5.33
CA GLY A 14 0.24 -5.91 5.89
C GLY A 14 0.15 -5.93 7.41
N SER A 15 0.76 -4.97 8.09
CA SER A 15 0.72 -4.86 9.56
C SER A 15 -0.67 -4.45 10.06
N TYR A 16 -1.30 -3.44 9.46
CA TYR A 16 -2.68 -3.05 9.81
C TYR A 16 -3.68 -4.16 9.51
N LEU A 17 -3.55 -4.83 8.36
CA LEU A 17 -4.43 -5.94 7.99
C LEU A 17 -4.28 -7.12 8.96
N ALA A 18 -3.05 -7.44 9.38
CA ALA A 18 -2.82 -8.52 10.34
C ALA A 18 -3.50 -8.24 11.69
N GLU A 19 -3.35 -7.03 12.22
CA GLU A 19 -4.02 -6.60 13.46
C GLU A 19 -5.55 -6.64 13.30
N PHE A 20 -6.07 -6.10 12.20
CA PHE A 20 -7.50 -6.09 11.90
C PHE A 20 -8.10 -7.49 11.83
N LEU A 21 -7.43 -8.43 11.16
CA LEU A 21 -7.90 -9.81 11.04
C LEU A 21 -7.78 -10.59 12.35
N LEU A 22 -6.72 -10.37 13.13
CA LEU A 22 -6.60 -10.95 14.48
C LEU A 22 -7.72 -10.49 15.40
N ALA A 23 -8.06 -9.18 15.36
CA ALA A 23 -9.19 -8.64 16.13
C ALA A 23 -10.54 -9.23 15.69
N LYS A 24 -10.67 -9.67 14.43
CA LYS A 24 -11.84 -10.40 13.91
C LYS A 24 -11.82 -11.92 14.22
N GLY A 25 -10.82 -12.40 14.97
CA GLY A 25 -10.72 -13.81 15.35
C GLY A 25 -10.16 -14.73 14.28
N TYR A 26 -9.44 -14.20 13.28
CA TYR A 26 -8.73 -15.02 12.30
C TYR A 26 -7.45 -15.62 12.88
N ARG A 27 -7.01 -16.73 12.31
CA ARG A 27 -5.61 -17.14 12.34
C ARG A 27 -4.90 -16.44 11.18
N VAL A 28 -3.82 -15.72 11.48
CA VAL A 28 -3.05 -14.97 10.49
C VAL A 28 -1.69 -15.62 10.28
N VAL A 29 -1.38 -15.97 9.02
CA VAL A 29 -0.06 -16.42 8.57
C VAL A 29 0.57 -15.27 7.77
N GLY A 30 1.46 -14.53 8.42
CA GLY A 30 2.19 -13.43 7.80
C GLY A 30 3.46 -13.93 7.11
N VAL A 31 3.65 -13.55 5.84
CA VAL A 31 4.85 -13.90 5.08
C VAL A 31 5.73 -12.68 4.91
N LYS A 32 7.00 -12.78 5.35
CA LYS A 32 8.03 -11.77 5.16
C LYS A 32 9.23 -12.30 4.39
N ARG A 33 9.92 -11.44 3.63
CA ARG A 33 11.21 -11.81 3.04
C ARG A 33 12.32 -11.82 4.10
N ARG A 34 13.38 -12.59 3.86
CA ARG A 34 14.60 -12.55 4.69
C ARG A 34 15.36 -11.24 4.40
N THR A 35 15.69 -10.52 5.45
CA THR A 35 16.59 -9.34 5.42
C THR A 35 17.70 -9.52 6.45
N SER A 36 18.80 -8.81 6.30
CA SER A 36 19.91 -8.84 7.27
C SER A 36 19.58 -8.08 8.55
N LEU A 37 18.77 -7.01 8.43
CA LEU A 37 18.30 -6.23 9.56
C LEU A 37 16.93 -6.74 10.04
N ILE A 38 16.61 -6.43 11.29
CA ILE A 38 15.26 -6.63 11.83
C ILE A 38 14.30 -5.71 11.07
N ASN A 39 13.16 -6.22 10.68
CA ASN A 39 12.12 -5.48 9.97
C ASN A 39 10.72 -5.87 10.45
N THR A 40 10.59 -6.16 11.74
CA THR A 40 9.32 -6.59 12.37
C THR A 40 8.65 -5.49 13.18
N GLU A 41 9.23 -4.32 13.31
CA GLU A 41 8.77 -3.21 14.15
C GLU A 41 7.28 -2.93 14.02
N ARG A 42 6.73 -2.98 12.78
CA ARG A 42 5.30 -2.74 12.53
C ARG A 42 4.38 -3.86 13.00
N ILE A 43 4.92 -5.02 13.37
CA ILE A 43 4.18 -6.19 13.83
C ILE A 43 4.59 -6.65 15.23
N ASP A 44 5.42 -5.88 15.94
CA ASP A 44 5.95 -6.28 17.27
C ASP A 44 4.82 -6.48 18.27
N GLU A 45 3.76 -5.68 18.23
CA GLU A 45 2.59 -5.82 19.12
C GLU A 45 1.84 -7.14 18.94
N ILE A 46 1.85 -7.68 17.71
CA ILE A 46 1.18 -8.95 17.39
C ILE A 46 2.14 -10.14 17.26
N TYR A 47 3.44 -9.91 17.39
CA TYR A 47 4.46 -10.92 17.12
C TYR A 47 4.28 -12.21 17.93
N ASN A 48 3.89 -12.08 19.20
CA ASN A 48 3.64 -13.19 20.11
C ASN A 48 2.15 -13.56 20.25
N HIS A 49 1.28 -13.01 19.39
CA HIS A 49 -0.14 -13.31 19.46
C HIS A 49 -0.40 -14.79 19.11
N VAL A 50 -1.22 -15.50 19.91
CA VAL A 50 -1.46 -16.96 19.80
C VAL A 50 -1.95 -17.40 18.41
N ASN A 51 -2.71 -16.55 17.72
CA ASN A 51 -3.24 -16.81 16.38
C ASN A 51 -2.39 -16.18 15.25
N PHE A 52 -1.22 -15.61 15.56
CA PHE A 52 -0.30 -15.06 14.56
C PHE A 52 0.88 -16.01 14.32
N LYS A 53 1.19 -16.27 13.07
CA LYS A 53 2.37 -17.05 12.69
C LYS A 53 3.16 -16.31 11.63
N LEU A 54 4.43 -16.02 11.90
CA LEU A 54 5.34 -15.40 10.94
C LEU A 54 6.13 -16.49 10.19
N GLU A 55 6.11 -16.40 8.86
CA GLU A 55 6.83 -17.30 7.95
C GLU A 55 7.76 -16.52 7.01
N TYR A 56 8.85 -17.14 6.60
CA TYR A 56 9.70 -16.61 5.55
C TYR A 56 9.18 -17.03 4.18
N GLY A 57 9.18 -16.09 3.23
CA GLY A 57 8.86 -16.33 1.82
C GLY A 57 9.24 -15.12 0.97
N ASN A 58 9.49 -15.35 -0.31
CA ASN A 58 9.81 -14.33 -1.28
C ASN A 58 8.99 -14.56 -2.55
N LEU A 59 8.51 -13.49 -3.18
CA LEU A 59 7.74 -13.56 -4.43
C LEU A 59 8.53 -14.20 -5.60
N HIS A 60 9.86 -14.25 -5.49
CA HIS A 60 10.72 -14.96 -6.45
C HIS A 60 10.75 -16.48 -6.24
N ASP A 61 10.25 -16.99 -5.11
CA ASP A 61 10.32 -18.41 -4.72
C ASP A 61 8.95 -19.08 -4.83
N ALA A 62 8.64 -19.61 -6.00
CA ALA A 62 7.40 -20.33 -6.26
C ALA A 62 7.24 -21.55 -5.33
N GLY A 63 8.32 -22.32 -5.12
CA GLY A 63 8.29 -23.51 -4.28
C GLY A 63 7.87 -23.22 -2.84
N ARG A 64 8.28 -22.07 -2.32
CA ARG A 64 7.90 -21.65 -0.97
C ARG A 64 6.40 -21.37 -0.85
N PHE A 65 5.78 -20.76 -1.84
CA PHE A 65 4.32 -20.53 -1.83
C PHE A 65 3.54 -21.86 -1.92
N TRP A 66 4.00 -22.80 -2.71
CA TRP A 66 3.42 -24.15 -2.73
C TRP A 66 3.44 -24.80 -1.34
N GLN A 67 4.58 -24.73 -0.64
CA GLN A 67 4.70 -25.27 0.72
C GLN A 67 3.77 -24.56 1.71
N LEU A 68 3.68 -23.23 1.67
CA LEU A 68 2.87 -22.45 2.59
C LEU A 68 1.38 -22.70 2.37
N LEU A 69 0.91 -22.66 1.12
CA LEU A 69 -0.50 -22.90 0.79
C LEU A 69 -0.90 -24.34 1.13
N HIS A 70 -0.06 -25.33 0.83
CA HIS A 70 -0.30 -26.71 1.22
C HIS A 70 -0.38 -26.90 2.75
N ARG A 71 0.53 -26.26 3.50
CA ARG A 71 0.60 -26.38 4.97
C ARG A 71 -0.58 -25.74 5.67
N TYR A 72 -0.97 -24.54 5.25
CA TYR A 72 -1.93 -23.72 5.97
C TYR A 72 -3.34 -23.79 5.41
N ASN A 73 -3.50 -24.19 4.15
CA ASN A 73 -4.78 -24.24 3.44
C ASN A 73 -5.67 -23.04 3.78
N PRO A 74 -5.23 -21.78 3.46
CA PRO A 74 -5.91 -20.58 3.91
C PRO A 74 -7.30 -20.44 3.29
N ASP A 75 -8.23 -19.83 4.04
CA ASP A 75 -9.54 -19.41 3.55
C ASP A 75 -9.44 -18.11 2.73
N GLU A 76 -8.47 -17.26 3.07
CA GLU A 76 -8.27 -15.98 2.42
C GLU A 76 -6.76 -15.72 2.20
N ILE A 77 -6.42 -15.18 1.03
CA ILE A 77 -5.05 -14.85 0.64
C ILE A 77 -5.00 -13.37 0.28
N TYR A 78 -4.11 -12.60 0.92
CA TYR A 78 -3.89 -11.19 0.67
C TYR A 78 -2.49 -10.98 0.10
N ASN A 79 -2.40 -10.66 -1.20
CA ASN A 79 -1.14 -10.42 -1.89
C ASN A 79 -0.78 -8.93 -1.86
N LEU A 80 -0.04 -8.53 -0.81
CA LEU A 80 0.39 -7.15 -0.59
C LEU A 80 1.89 -6.93 -0.87
N ALA A 81 2.67 -8.01 -0.96
CA ALA A 81 4.10 -7.90 -1.19
C ALA A 81 4.42 -7.35 -2.59
N ALA A 82 5.31 -6.39 -2.65
CA ALA A 82 5.78 -5.77 -3.89
C ALA A 82 7.08 -4.98 -3.65
N GLN A 83 7.85 -4.72 -4.73
CA GLN A 83 8.69 -3.54 -4.81
C GLN A 83 7.75 -2.37 -5.14
N SER A 84 7.42 -1.51 -4.16
CA SER A 84 6.33 -0.53 -4.28
C SER A 84 6.80 0.91 -4.56
N HIS A 85 8.10 1.15 -4.67
CA HIS A 85 8.64 2.48 -4.90
C HIS A 85 8.72 2.78 -6.40
N VAL A 86 7.82 3.63 -6.90
CA VAL A 86 7.68 3.95 -8.35
C VAL A 86 9.01 4.40 -8.96
N ARG A 87 9.72 5.36 -8.35
CA ARG A 87 10.99 5.85 -8.89
C ARG A 87 12.04 4.74 -8.99
N VAL A 88 12.18 3.90 -7.95
CA VAL A 88 13.13 2.79 -7.94
C VAL A 88 12.86 1.79 -9.06
N SER A 89 11.61 1.66 -9.51
CA SER A 89 11.28 0.77 -10.64
C SER A 89 11.95 1.15 -11.95
N PHE A 90 12.32 2.43 -12.14
CA PHE A 90 13.11 2.86 -13.30
C PHE A 90 14.59 2.47 -13.20
N GLU A 91 15.11 2.30 -11.98
CA GLU A 91 16.50 1.91 -11.73
C GLU A 91 16.66 0.37 -11.74
N VAL A 92 15.66 -0.37 -11.27
CA VAL A 92 15.66 -1.84 -11.18
C VAL A 92 14.37 -2.45 -11.77
N PRO A 93 14.13 -2.27 -13.09
CA PRO A 93 12.87 -2.69 -13.72
C PRO A 93 12.67 -4.21 -13.71
N GLU A 94 13.71 -5.00 -13.92
CA GLU A 94 13.62 -6.47 -13.94
C GLU A 94 13.20 -7.02 -12.57
N GLU A 95 13.82 -6.55 -11.49
CA GLU A 95 13.44 -6.94 -10.12
C GLU A 95 11.99 -6.53 -9.82
N THR A 96 11.59 -5.34 -10.26
CA THR A 96 10.22 -4.86 -10.08
C THR A 96 9.21 -5.73 -10.81
N VAL A 97 9.47 -6.08 -12.07
CA VAL A 97 8.58 -6.94 -12.88
C VAL A 97 8.57 -8.37 -12.32
N ASP A 98 9.73 -8.92 -11.96
CA ASP A 98 9.80 -10.28 -11.44
C ASP A 98 9.11 -10.42 -10.07
N SER A 99 9.26 -9.44 -9.18
CA SER A 99 8.57 -9.46 -7.88
C SER A 99 7.07 -9.21 -8.01
N VAL A 100 6.64 -8.21 -8.78
CA VAL A 100 5.22 -7.79 -8.82
C VAL A 100 4.42 -8.63 -9.81
N ALA A 101 4.85 -8.72 -11.07
CA ALA A 101 4.10 -9.44 -12.10
C ALA A 101 4.29 -10.96 -11.98
N MET A 102 5.54 -11.42 -12.07
CA MET A 102 5.84 -12.85 -12.03
C MET A 102 5.61 -13.45 -10.64
N GLY A 103 5.86 -12.68 -9.58
CA GLY A 103 5.55 -13.09 -8.21
C GLY A 103 4.07 -13.35 -8.01
N THR A 104 3.21 -12.48 -8.52
CA THR A 104 1.75 -12.69 -8.52
C THR A 104 1.37 -13.92 -9.32
N LEU A 105 1.92 -14.11 -10.52
CA LEU A 105 1.66 -15.32 -11.34
C LEU A 105 2.07 -16.61 -10.61
N ARG A 106 3.23 -16.63 -9.96
CA ARG A 106 3.70 -17.79 -9.17
C ARG A 106 2.73 -18.14 -8.04
N LEU A 107 2.29 -17.12 -7.30
CA LEU A 107 1.33 -17.30 -6.20
C LEU A 107 -0.05 -17.75 -6.72
N MET A 108 -0.55 -17.17 -7.82
CA MET A 108 -1.82 -17.54 -8.44
C MET A 108 -1.82 -19.00 -8.96
N ASN A 109 -0.70 -19.47 -9.51
CA ASN A 109 -0.58 -20.86 -9.94
C ASN A 109 -0.66 -21.83 -8.74
N ALA A 110 0.01 -21.52 -7.65
CA ALA A 110 -0.07 -22.31 -6.42
C ALA A 110 -1.49 -22.26 -5.81
N TYR A 111 -2.11 -21.07 -5.75
CA TYR A 111 -3.48 -20.87 -5.29
C TYR A 111 -4.49 -21.73 -6.08
N LYS A 112 -4.47 -21.62 -7.40
CA LYS A 112 -5.36 -22.39 -8.28
C LYS A 112 -5.29 -23.90 -8.04
N GLN A 113 -4.12 -24.43 -7.77
CA GLN A 113 -3.90 -25.88 -7.63
C GLN A 113 -4.19 -26.40 -6.21
N LEU A 114 -3.86 -25.63 -5.18
CA LEU A 114 -3.85 -26.12 -3.80
C LEU A 114 -5.05 -25.68 -2.98
N CYS A 115 -5.55 -24.46 -3.21
CA CYS A 115 -6.64 -23.90 -2.43
C CYS A 115 -7.63 -23.08 -3.29
N PRO A 116 -8.20 -23.66 -4.38
CA PRO A 116 -9.09 -22.92 -5.29
C PRO A 116 -10.38 -22.41 -4.64
N GLN A 117 -10.71 -22.88 -3.45
CA GLN A 117 -11.86 -22.43 -2.66
C GLN A 117 -11.55 -21.19 -1.80
N ALA A 118 -10.27 -20.86 -1.63
CA ALA A 118 -9.88 -19.65 -0.92
C ALA A 118 -10.32 -18.40 -1.69
N ARG A 119 -10.46 -17.27 -0.99
CA ARG A 119 -10.70 -15.97 -1.58
C ARG A 119 -9.38 -15.22 -1.68
N PHE A 120 -9.10 -14.67 -2.84
CA PHE A 120 -7.82 -14.03 -3.15
C PHE A 120 -7.98 -12.52 -3.36
N TYR A 121 -7.21 -11.73 -2.62
CA TYR A 121 -7.09 -10.30 -2.79
C TYR A 121 -5.74 -9.93 -3.43
N GLN A 122 -5.79 -9.10 -4.47
CA GLN A 122 -4.63 -8.49 -5.12
C GLN A 122 -4.58 -7.00 -4.84
N ALA A 123 -3.48 -6.53 -4.27
CA ALA A 123 -3.20 -5.10 -4.20
C ALA A 123 -2.82 -4.58 -5.59
N SER A 124 -3.77 -3.97 -6.27
CA SER A 124 -3.56 -3.17 -7.48
C SER A 124 -3.20 -1.73 -7.11
N SER A 125 -3.09 -0.82 -8.07
CA SER A 125 -2.57 0.53 -7.83
C SER A 125 -3.19 1.55 -8.77
N SER A 126 -3.46 2.76 -8.26
CA SER A 126 -3.85 3.92 -9.07
C SER A 126 -2.80 4.32 -10.11
N GLU A 127 -1.52 3.98 -9.90
CA GLU A 127 -0.45 4.22 -10.88
C GLU A 127 -0.70 3.52 -12.24
N MET A 128 -1.58 2.52 -12.29
CA MET A 128 -1.98 1.86 -13.54
C MET A 128 -2.72 2.81 -14.50
N TYR A 129 -3.40 3.85 -13.98
CA TYR A 129 -4.08 4.85 -14.82
C TYR A 129 -3.11 5.76 -15.55
N GLY A 130 -1.89 5.99 -14.98
CA GLY A 130 -0.82 6.74 -15.63
C GLY A 130 -1.26 8.14 -16.07
N ASP A 131 -0.99 8.47 -17.34
CA ASP A 131 -1.26 9.79 -17.92
C ASP A 131 -2.68 9.99 -18.46
N ASN A 132 -3.61 9.15 -18.13
CA ASN A 132 -4.99 9.33 -18.55
C ASN A 132 -5.51 10.71 -18.06
N PRO A 133 -6.01 11.60 -18.94
CA PRO A 133 -6.46 12.93 -18.54
C PRO A 133 -7.87 12.94 -17.93
N LEU A 134 -8.60 11.84 -18.01
CA LEU A 134 -10.01 11.77 -17.59
C LEU A 134 -10.10 11.37 -16.11
N VAL A 135 -10.16 12.35 -15.24
CA VAL A 135 -10.33 12.17 -13.78
C VAL A 135 -11.74 12.57 -13.35
N PRO A 136 -12.29 12.04 -12.23
CA PRO A 136 -11.73 10.98 -11.37
C PRO A 136 -11.72 9.60 -12.03
N PHE A 137 -10.80 8.73 -11.60
CA PHE A 137 -10.65 7.38 -12.15
C PHE A 137 -11.56 6.37 -11.46
N SER A 138 -12.28 5.60 -12.26
CA SER A 138 -13.10 4.46 -11.83
C SER A 138 -12.52 3.14 -12.33
N GLU A 139 -13.17 2.03 -12.00
CA GLU A 139 -12.79 0.68 -12.43
C GLU A 139 -12.84 0.50 -13.97
N THR A 140 -13.60 1.33 -14.67
CA THR A 140 -13.75 1.29 -16.13
C THR A 140 -12.88 2.29 -16.87
N SER A 141 -12.14 3.14 -16.16
CA SER A 141 -11.23 4.11 -16.75
C SER A 141 -10.07 3.41 -17.47
N LEU A 142 -9.65 3.98 -18.61
CA LEU A 142 -8.52 3.45 -19.37
C LEU A 142 -7.23 3.50 -18.53
N MET A 143 -6.50 2.39 -18.51
CA MET A 143 -5.22 2.27 -17.83
C MET A 143 -4.06 2.47 -18.82
N THR A 144 -3.23 3.48 -18.57
CA THR A 144 -2.08 3.89 -19.40
C THR A 144 -0.82 3.99 -18.53
N PRO A 145 -0.28 2.85 -18.05
CA PRO A 145 0.81 2.85 -17.08
C PRO A 145 2.04 3.61 -17.55
N ALA A 146 2.60 4.48 -16.69
CA ALA A 146 3.70 5.40 -17.00
C ALA A 146 5.02 5.04 -16.28
N SER A 147 5.12 3.83 -15.73
CA SER A 147 6.34 3.33 -15.06
C SER A 147 6.43 1.81 -15.12
N PRO A 148 7.65 1.22 -15.00
CA PRO A 148 7.79 -0.25 -14.89
C PRO A 148 6.96 -0.86 -13.74
N TYR A 149 6.86 -0.17 -12.60
CA TYR A 149 5.98 -0.55 -11.51
C TYR A 149 4.51 -0.62 -11.94
N ALA A 150 4.02 0.43 -12.58
CA ALA A 150 2.63 0.49 -13.05
C ALA A 150 2.32 -0.59 -14.08
N CYS A 151 3.24 -0.86 -15.02
CA CYS A 151 3.13 -1.96 -15.99
C CYS A 151 3.04 -3.33 -15.29
N ALA A 152 3.88 -3.56 -14.29
CA ALA A 152 3.88 -4.81 -13.53
C ALA A 152 2.59 -4.98 -12.69
N LYS A 153 2.07 -3.89 -12.12
CA LYS A 153 0.78 -3.87 -11.41
C LYS A 153 -0.39 -4.12 -12.36
N LEU A 154 -0.38 -3.54 -13.55
CA LEU A 154 -1.41 -3.78 -14.56
C LEU A 154 -1.43 -5.24 -15.04
N PHE A 155 -0.27 -5.85 -15.23
CA PHE A 155 -0.19 -7.29 -15.50
C PHE A 155 -0.86 -8.09 -14.38
N ALA A 156 -0.49 -7.85 -13.12
CA ALA A 156 -1.05 -8.55 -11.96
C ALA A 156 -2.57 -8.34 -11.83
N HIS A 157 -3.06 -7.13 -12.07
CA HIS A 157 -4.47 -6.78 -12.07
C HIS A 157 -5.26 -7.54 -13.14
N ASN A 158 -4.81 -7.50 -14.39
CA ASN A 158 -5.46 -8.23 -15.48
C ASN A 158 -5.43 -9.76 -15.28
N LEU A 159 -4.41 -10.27 -14.59
CA LEU A 159 -4.32 -11.67 -14.25
C LEU A 159 -5.47 -12.10 -13.33
N MET A 160 -5.88 -11.25 -12.37
CA MET A 160 -7.03 -11.56 -11.49
C MET A 160 -8.31 -11.73 -12.29
N ARG A 161 -8.60 -10.79 -13.18
CA ARG A 161 -9.75 -10.89 -14.08
C ARG A 161 -9.70 -12.16 -14.92
N ASN A 162 -8.54 -12.46 -15.53
CA ASN A 162 -8.37 -13.66 -16.33
C ASN A 162 -8.65 -14.94 -15.52
N TYR A 163 -8.17 -15.04 -14.28
CA TYR A 163 -8.37 -16.21 -13.44
C TYR A 163 -9.82 -16.33 -12.93
N ARG A 164 -10.51 -15.21 -12.69
CA ARG A 164 -11.97 -15.21 -12.42
C ARG A 164 -12.76 -15.81 -13.60
N GLU A 165 -12.50 -15.27 -14.80
CA GLU A 165 -13.28 -15.62 -16.00
C GLU A 165 -12.95 -17.02 -16.51
N SER A 166 -11.66 -17.41 -16.48
CA SER A 166 -11.22 -18.69 -17.06
C SER A 166 -11.35 -19.88 -16.12
N TYR A 167 -11.25 -19.67 -14.81
CA TYR A 167 -11.20 -20.77 -13.83
C TYR A 167 -12.25 -20.67 -12.72
N GLY A 168 -13.11 -19.66 -12.73
CA GLY A 168 -14.13 -19.46 -11.71
C GLY A 168 -13.57 -19.17 -10.31
N LEU A 169 -12.33 -18.69 -10.21
CA LEU A 169 -11.70 -18.42 -8.92
C LEU A 169 -12.21 -17.12 -8.29
N HIS A 170 -12.34 -17.11 -6.97
CA HIS A 170 -12.72 -15.90 -6.23
C HIS A 170 -11.49 -15.01 -6.05
N ALA A 171 -11.16 -14.19 -7.05
CA ALA A 171 -10.02 -13.28 -7.05
C ALA A 171 -10.49 -11.83 -7.26
N SER A 172 -10.27 -10.96 -6.27
CA SER A 172 -10.65 -9.56 -6.28
C SER A 172 -9.43 -8.66 -6.28
N SER A 173 -9.53 -7.49 -6.93
CA SER A 173 -8.48 -6.49 -6.94
C SER A 173 -8.92 -5.18 -6.30
N GLY A 174 -8.15 -4.65 -5.35
CA GLY A 174 -8.31 -3.28 -4.89
C GLY A 174 -7.40 -2.34 -5.69
N ILE A 175 -7.98 -1.42 -6.47
CA ILE A 175 -7.24 -0.36 -7.16
C ILE A 175 -7.03 0.77 -6.14
N LEU A 176 -5.97 0.63 -5.36
CA LEU A 176 -5.71 1.50 -4.23
C LEU A 176 -5.09 2.82 -4.70
N PHE A 177 -5.69 3.92 -4.28
CA PHE A 177 -5.07 5.23 -4.34
C PHE A 177 -4.05 5.39 -3.21
N ASN A 178 -3.33 6.50 -3.18
CA ASN A 178 -2.29 6.68 -2.18
C ASN A 178 -2.88 6.59 -0.78
N HIS A 179 -2.30 5.77 0.07
CA HIS A 179 -2.75 5.62 1.45
C HIS A 179 -1.55 5.58 2.39
N GLU A 180 -1.68 6.34 3.42
CA GLU A 180 -0.59 6.77 4.27
C GLU A 180 -0.90 6.44 5.73
N SER A 181 0.11 6.46 6.57
CA SER A 181 -0.03 6.29 8.02
C SER A 181 1.30 6.58 8.72
N PRO A 182 1.33 6.59 10.06
CA PRO A 182 2.58 6.54 10.83
C PRO A 182 3.51 5.37 10.50
N ARG A 183 2.99 4.31 9.85
CA ARG A 183 3.77 3.13 9.41
C ARG A 183 4.23 3.22 7.95
N ARG A 184 4.01 4.35 7.28
CA ARG A 184 4.50 4.54 5.91
C ARG A 184 6.02 4.43 5.84
N GLY A 185 6.57 3.92 4.75
CA GLY A 185 8.02 3.90 4.54
C GLY A 185 8.59 5.33 4.45
N GLU A 186 9.72 5.59 5.10
CA GLU A 186 10.31 6.94 5.24
C GLU A 186 10.77 7.58 3.92
N THR A 187 10.95 6.78 2.87
CA THR A 187 11.32 7.26 1.53
C THR A 187 10.14 7.80 0.72
N PHE A 188 8.90 7.58 1.17
CA PHE A 188 7.71 8.14 0.53
C PHE A 188 7.48 9.58 0.95
N VAL A 189 6.97 10.39 0.02
CA VAL A 189 6.94 11.86 0.14
C VAL A 189 6.23 12.33 1.42
N THR A 190 5.10 11.77 1.78
CA THR A 190 4.33 12.14 2.97
C THR A 190 5.12 11.89 4.24
N ARG A 191 5.67 10.67 4.42
CA ARG A 191 6.47 10.33 5.59
C ARG A 191 7.80 11.11 5.62
N LYS A 192 8.41 11.34 4.46
CA LYS A 192 9.60 12.19 4.35
C LYS A 192 9.33 13.61 4.85
N ILE A 193 8.15 14.17 4.57
CA ILE A 193 7.73 15.48 5.04
C ILE A 193 7.54 15.49 6.56
N THR A 194 6.78 14.55 7.10
CA THR A 194 6.46 14.51 8.54
C THR A 194 7.70 14.25 9.40
N MET A 195 8.58 13.34 8.99
CA MET A 195 9.87 13.10 9.64
C MET A 195 10.78 14.33 9.61
N ALA A 196 10.87 15.02 8.44
CA ALA A 196 11.68 16.23 8.33
C ALA A 196 11.14 17.36 9.19
N ALA A 197 9.81 17.58 9.18
CA ALA A 197 9.18 18.60 10.02
C ALA A 197 9.43 18.34 11.51
N ALA A 198 9.33 17.08 11.96
CA ALA A 198 9.63 16.69 13.33
C ALA A 198 11.13 16.91 13.69
N ARG A 199 12.06 16.55 12.80
CA ARG A 199 13.50 16.81 12.99
C ARG A 199 13.83 18.30 13.01
N ILE A 200 13.23 19.09 12.11
CA ILE A 200 13.38 20.55 12.09
C ILE A 200 12.87 21.16 13.41
N LYS A 201 11.71 20.72 13.89
CA LYS A 201 11.15 21.16 15.17
C LYS A 201 12.09 20.89 16.36
N MET A 202 12.83 19.78 16.32
CA MET A 202 13.79 19.37 17.34
C MET A 202 15.21 19.95 17.12
N GLY A 203 15.43 20.77 16.09
CA GLY A 203 16.74 21.33 15.76
C GLY A 203 17.77 20.33 15.23
N LEU A 204 17.31 19.18 14.70
CA LEU A 204 18.16 18.10 14.19
C LEU A 204 18.36 18.17 12.67
N GLN A 205 17.61 19.03 11.99
CA GLN A 205 17.64 19.20 10.53
C GLN A 205 17.27 20.64 10.17
N ASP A 206 17.96 21.23 9.18
CA ASP A 206 17.71 22.61 8.75
C ASP A 206 16.87 22.71 7.48
N LYS A 207 16.99 21.73 6.58
CA LYS A 207 16.35 21.77 5.25
C LYS A 207 15.77 20.43 4.85
N LEU A 208 14.66 20.49 4.08
CA LEU A 208 14.05 19.36 3.41
C LEU A 208 14.13 19.55 1.89
N LEU A 209 14.65 18.56 1.17
CA LEU A 209 14.74 18.58 -0.29
C LEU A 209 13.70 17.64 -0.89
N LEU A 210 12.88 18.15 -1.81
CA LEU A 210 11.78 17.43 -2.47
C LEU A 210 11.86 17.59 -4.00
N GLY A 211 11.04 16.82 -4.71
CA GLY A 211 10.84 16.95 -6.16
C GLY A 211 9.66 17.87 -6.48
N ASN A 212 8.71 17.37 -7.29
CA ASN A 212 7.54 18.11 -7.73
C ASN A 212 6.54 18.33 -6.59
N LEU A 213 6.29 19.60 -6.24
CA LEU A 213 5.33 19.99 -5.19
C LEU A 213 3.88 20.11 -5.70
N ASP A 214 3.69 20.17 -7.02
CA ASP A 214 2.39 20.44 -7.63
C ASP A 214 1.67 19.17 -8.12
N ALA A 215 2.34 18.01 -7.98
CA ALA A 215 1.71 16.71 -8.23
C ALA A 215 0.53 16.48 -7.27
N ARG A 216 -0.63 16.10 -7.83
CA ARG A 216 -1.85 15.86 -7.05
C ARG A 216 -2.07 14.38 -6.81
N ARG A 217 -2.39 14.03 -5.58
CA ARG A 217 -2.66 12.65 -5.14
C ARG A 217 -3.90 12.65 -4.24
N ASP A 218 -4.66 11.59 -4.37
CA ASP A 218 -5.72 11.23 -3.43
C ASP A 218 -5.07 10.42 -2.30
N TRP A 219 -5.00 10.99 -1.10
CA TRP A 219 -4.36 10.38 0.07
C TRP A 219 -5.39 10.01 1.12
N GLY A 220 -5.48 8.73 1.47
CA GLY A 220 -6.30 8.22 2.55
C GLY A 220 -5.49 7.55 3.66
N PHE A 221 -6.16 7.12 4.71
CA PHE A 221 -5.56 6.41 5.83
C PHE A 221 -5.49 4.89 5.57
N ALA A 222 -4.31 4.30 5.73
CA ALA A 222 -4.09 2.87 5.46
C ALA A 222 -5.00 1.94 6.29
N GLY A 223 -5.36 2.33 7.52
CA GLY A 223 -6.29 1.57 8.36
C GLY A 223 -7.69 1.46 7.77
N ASP A 224 -8.18 2.48 7.06
CA ASP A 224 -9.46 2.42 6.35
C ASP A 224 -9.37 1.51 5.12
N TYR A 225 -8.23 1.56 4.42
CA TYR A 225 -8.01 0.76 3.20
C TYR A 225 -7.93 -0.74 3.47
N VAL A 226 -7.34 -1.17 4.59
CA VAL A 226 -7.28 -2.60 4.91
C VAL A 226 -8.67 -3.18 5.24
N GLU A 227 -9.58 -2.38 5.78
CA GLU A 227 -10.98 -2.77 5.94
C GLU A 227 -11.64 -3.04 4.58
N ALA A 228 -11.41 -2.17 3.59
CA ALA A 228 -11.90 -2.40 2.22
C ALA A 228 -11.36 -3.71 1.62
N MET A 229 -10.07 -4.00 1.82
CA MET A 229 -9.47 -5.26 1.35
C MET A 229 -10.22 -6.48 1.90
N TRP A 230 -10.55 -6.45 3.19
CA TRP A 230 -11.33 -7.52 3.81
C TRP A 230 -12.76 -7.57 3.30
N LEU A 231 -13.46 -6.42 3.19
CA LEU A 231 -14.84 -6.34 2.69
C LEU A 231 -14.98 -6.89 1.28
N MET A 232 -14.01 -6.66 0.39
CA MET A 232 -13.99 -7.22 -0.96
C MET A 232 -14.02 -8.75 -0.95
N LEU A 233 -13.31 -9.37 -0.01
CA LEU A 233 -13.28 -10.81 0.13
C LEU A 233 -14.50 -11.38 0.88
N GLN A 234 -15.38 -10.54 1.43
CA GLN A 234 -16.65 -11.01 2.02
C GLN A 234 -17.79 -11.03 0.99
N GLN A 235 -17.60 -10.43 -0.18
CA GLN A 235 -18.62 -10.42 -1.24
C GLN A 235 -18.85 -11.83 -1.82
N GLU A 236 -20.07 -12.11 -2.24
CA GLU A 236 -20.43 -13.38 -2.88
C GLU A 236 -19.67 -13.56 -4.21
N LYS A 237 -19.58 -12.48 -4.99
CA LYS A 237 -18.88 -12.48 -6.28
C LYS A 237 -17.62 -11.63 -6.20
N PRO A 238 -16.49 -12.14 -6.73
CA PRO A 238 -15.27 -11.36 -6.81
C PRO A 238 -15.37 -10.26 -7.86
N ASP A 239 -14.80 -9.09 -7.56
CA ASP A 239 -14.75 -7.97 -8.49
C ASP A 239 -13.55 -7.05 -8.19
N ASP A 240 -13.36 -6.03 -9.01
CA ASP A 240 -12.36 -4.99 -8.84
C ASP A 240 -13.02 -3.73 -8.27
N TYR A 241 -12.33 -3.05 -7.34
CA TYR A 241 -12.85 -1.86 -6.66
C TYR A 241 -11.79 -0.78 -6.57
N VAL A 242 -12.16 0.46 -6.93
CA VAL A 242 -11.37 1.65 -6.62
C VAL A 242 -11.56 1.99 -5.14
N ILE A 243 -10.44 2.16 -4.43
CA ILE A 243 -10.43 2.62 -3.05
C ILE A 243 -9.65 3.93 -2.99
N ALA A 244 -10.39 5.00 -2.70
CA ALA A 244 -9.93 6.39 -2.75
C ALA A 244 -10.76 7.24 -1.79
N THR A 245 -10.24 8.43 -1.44
CA THR A 245 -11.01 9.39 -0.63
C THR A 245 -11.96 10.23 -1.47
N GLY A 246 -11.74 10.31 -2.79
CA GLY A 246 -12.46 11.20 -3.69
C GLY A 246 -11.97 12.66 -3.62
N GLN A 247 -10.83 12.91 -2.98
CA GLN A 247 -10.23 14.23 -2.87
C GLN A 247 -8.75 14.18 -3.23
N ALA A 248 -8.31 15.08 -4.10
CA ALA A 248 -6.92 15.13 -4.53
C ALA A 248 -6.24 16.42 -4.04
N HIS A 249 -5.13 16.24 -3.32
CA HIS A 249 -4.32 17.31 -2.76
C HIS A 249 -2.93 17.36 -3.39
N THR A 250 -2.31 18.52 -3.42
CA THR A 250 -0.91 18.68 -3.85
C THR A 250 0.07 18.32 -2.73
N VAL A 251 1.30 17.99 -3.09
CA VAL A 251 2.40 17.85 -2.10
C VAL A 251 2.59 19.16 -1.33
N ARG A 252 2.35 20.29 -1.98
CA ARG A 252 2.40 21.64 -1.36
C ARG A 252 1.36 21.79 -0.24
N GLU A 253 0.10 21.41 -0.48
CA GLU A 253 -0.96 21.43 0.52
C GLU A 253 -0.63 20.52 1.72
N PHE A 254 -0.02 19.37 1.47
CA PHE A 254 0.44 18.49 2.55
C PHE A 254 1.57 19.12 3.39
N LEU A 255 2.54 19.77 2.73
CA LEU A 255 3.58 20.54 3.41
C LEU A 255 2.98 21.66 4.30
N GLU A 256 2.09 22.47 3.73
CA GLU A 256 1.43 23.56 4.46
C GLU A 256 0.70 23.03 5.70
N CYS A 257 -0.07 21.96 5.55
CA CYS A 257 -0.81 21.35 6.65
C CYS A 257 0.14 20.86 7.77
N VAL A 258 1.20 20.11 7.42
CA VAL A 258 2.17 19.57 8.39
C VAL A 258 2.96 20.68 9.09
N PHE A 259 3.48 21.67 8.34
CA PHE A 259 4.32 22.73 8.92
C PHE A 259 3.52 23.68 9.80
N LEU A 260 2.27 23.97 9.43
CA LEU A 260 1.37 24.74 10.26
C LEU A 260 1.07 24.02 11.59
N HIS A 261 0.71 22.73 11.53
CA HIS A 261 0.45 21.91 12.71
C HIS A 261 1.70 21.79 13.62
N ALA A 262 2.88 21.67 13.02
CA ALA A 262 4.15 21.65 13.74
C ALA A 262 4.52 22.98 14.41
N GLY A 263 3.82 24.08 14.09
CA GLY A 263 4.16 25.44 14.57
C GLY A 263 5.51 25.93 14.03
N LEU A 264 5.87 25.53 12.80
CA LEU A 264 7.11 25.94 12.12
C LEU A 264 6.92 27.16 11.21
N GLY A 265 5.68 27.59 10.95
CA GLY A 265 5.39 28.71 10.04
C GLY A 265 5.40 28.29 8.57
N ASP A 266 5.91 29.17 7.68
CA ASP A 266 5.92 28.91 6.24
C ASP A 266 6.98 27.85 5.89
N TYR A 267 6.53 26.74 5.29
CA TYR A 267 7.43 25.65 4.85
C TYR A 267 8.51 26.13 3.88
N LYS A 268 8.31 27.23 3.17
CA LYS A 268 9.29 27.78 2.19
C LYS A 268 10.62 28.17 2.84
N ASP A 269 10.64 28.45 4.12
CA ASP A 269 11.87 28.73 4.86
C ASP A 269 12.75 27.50 5.00
N TYR A 270 12.19 26.29 4.85
CA TYR A 270 12.84 25.02 5.10
C TYR A 270 12.94 24.11 3.88
N VAL A 271 12.09 24.30 2.86
CA VAL A 271 11.95 23.35 1.74
C VAL A 271 12.64 23.87 0.48
N GLY A 272 13.52 23.04 -0.09
CA GLY A 272 14.14 23.26 -1.39
C GLY A 272 13.71 22.21 -2.43
N ILE A 273 13.79 22.57 -3.71
CA ILE A 273 13.57 21.64 -4.83
C ILE A 273 14.90 21.07 -5.28
N ASP A 274 14.93 19.74 -5.51
CA ASP A 274 16.12 19.04 -6.00
C ASP A 274 15.73 18.08 -7.12
N ALA A 275 16.39 18.24 -8.29
CA ALA A 275 16.13 17.44 -9.48
C ALA A 275 16.32 15.93 -9.27
N ARG A 276 17.15 15.52 -8.29
CA ARG A 276 17.37 14.11 -7.95
C ARG A 276 16.09 13.41 -7.46
N TYR A 277 15.10 14.18 -6.97
CA TYR A 277 13.83 13.64 -6.51
C TYR A 277 12.71 13.74 -7.56
N MET A 278 12.99 14.31 -8.73
CA MET A 278 12.04 14.26 -9.85
C MET A 278 11.96 12.85 -10.43
N ARG A 279 10.78 12.44 -10.87
CA ARG A 279 10.58 11.18 -11.59
C ARG A 279 10.95 11.37 -13.06
N PRO A 280 11.48 10.34 -13.75
CA PRO A 280 11.70 10.41 -15.20
C PRO A 280 10.41 10.69 -15.97
N HIS A 281 9.29 10.17 -15.50
CA HIS A 281 7.95 10.44 -15.99
C HIS A 281 7.04 10.71 -14.79
N GLU A 282 6.51 11.93 -14.68
CA GLU A 282 5.62 12.32 -13.59
C GLU A 282 4.17 12.25 -14.04
N VAL A 283 3.35 11.54 -13.26
CA VAL A 283 1.89 11.51 -13.42
C VAL A 283 1.31 12.72 -12.66
N PRO A 284 0.67 13.68 -13.35
CA PRO A 284 0.24 14.93 -12.71
C PRO A 284 -0.90 14.73 -11.71
N TYR A 285 -1.84 13.82 -12.02
CA TYR A 285 -3.06 13.62 -11.24
C TYR A 285 -3.31 12.13 -10.98
N LEU A 286 -3.55 11.78 -9.72
CA LEU A 286 -4.18 10.50 -9.33
C LEU A 286 -5.31 10.82 -8.36
N TRP A 287 -6.54 10.75 -8.86
CA TRP A 287 -7.77 11.07 -8.15
C TRP A 287 -8.83 10.02 -8.47
N GLY A 288 -9.36 9.35 -7.43
CA GLY A 288 -10.24 8.19 -7.57
C GLY A 288 -11.72 8.48 -7.33
N ASP A 289 -12.56 7.69 -8.00
CA ASP A 289 -14.00 7.59 -7.74
C ASP A 289 -14.30 6.25 -7.06
N ALA A 290 -14.54 6.28 -5.75
CA ALA A 290 -14.84 5.10 -4.94
C ALA A 290 -16.36 4.81 -4.82
N SER A 291 -17.18 5.36 -5.69
CA SER A 291 -18.65 5.17 -5.64
C SER A 291 -19.05 3.70 -5.61
N LYS A 292 -18.42 2.85 -6.41
CA LYS A 292 -18.66 1.41 -6.40
C LYS A 292 -18.33 0.76 -5.06
N ALA A 293 -17.22 1.13 -4.43
CA ALA A 293 -16.88 0.62 -3.10
C ALA A 293 -17.87 1.07 -2.04
N LYS A 294 -18.34 2.31 -2.11
CA LYS A 294 -19.37 2.84 -1.22
C LYS A 294 -20.70 2.05 -1.38
N GLU A 295 -21.15 1.84 -2.60
CA GLU A 295 -22.42 1.17 -2.88
C GLU A 295 -22.38 -0.35 -2.58
N ALA A 296 -21.32 -1.04 -3.03
CA ALA A 296 -21.26 -2.49 -2.97
C ALA A 296 -20.66 -3.01 -1.65
N LEU A 297 -19.73 -2.28 -1.03
CA LEU A 297 -19.04 -2.68 0.18
C LEU A 297 -19.53 -1.95 1.42
N ASN A 298 -20.35 -0.89 1.26
CA ASN A 298 -20.68 0.07 2.32
C ASN A 298 -19.43 0.64 2.99
N TRP A 299 -18.42 0.95 2.18
CA TRP A 299 -17.12 1.45 2.63
C TRP A 299 -16.96 2.94 2.31
N GLU A 300 -16.49 3.69 3.28
CA GLU A 300 -16.11 5.11 3.16
C GLU A 300 -14.83 5.37 3.95
N PRO A 301 -13.96 6.29 3.49
CA PRO A 301 -12.82 6.76 4.28
C PRO A 301 -13.33 7.51 5.52
N ARG A 302 -12.69 7.29 6.67
CA ARG A 302 -13.08 7.91 7.95
C ARG A 302 -12.14 9.02 8.38
N VAL A 303 -10.90 8.97 7.94
CA VAL A 303 -9.86 9.92 8.31
C VAL A 303 -9.72 10.97 7.22
N SER A 304 -9.86 12.24 7.55
CA SER A 304 -9.67 13.37 6.62
C SER A 304 -8.18 13.57 6.29
N PHE A 305 -7.92 14.37 5.25
CA PHE A 305 -6.57 14.73 4.82
C PHE A 305 -5.77 15.41 5.94
N GLU A 306 -6.39 16.36 6.63
CA GLU A 306 -5.77 17.09 7.73
C GLU A 306 -5.47 16.18 8.93
N GLU A 307 -6.44 15.36 9.34
CA GLU A 307 -6.26 14.39 10.42
C GLU A 307 -5.13 13.41 10.11
N LEU A 308 -5.02 12.95 8.85
CA LEU A 308 -3.96 12.07 8.40
C LEU A 308 -2.58 12.74 8.51
N ALA A 309 -2.46 13.98 8.01
CA ALA A 309 -1.21 14.74 8.07
C ALA A 309 -0.77 15.00 9.53
N HIS A 310 -1.69 15.36 10.40
CA HIS A 310 -1.45 15.60 11.83
C HIS A 310 -1.04 14.28 12.53
N MET A 311 -1.79 13.22 12.35
CA MET A 311 -1.51 11.89 12.92
C MET A 311 -0.10 11.40 12.58
N MET A 312 0.31 11.56 11.31
CA MET A 312 1.63 11.14 10.85
C MET A 312 2.73 11.99 11.49
N TYR A 313 2.57 13.32 11.53
CA TYR A 313 3.53 14.22 12.17
C TYR A 313 3.67 13.95 13.66
N ASP A 314 2.56 13.83 14.40
CA ASP A 314 2.57 13.62 15.84
C ASP A 314 3.25 12.28 16.22
N ALA A 315 3.05 11.25 15.41
CA ALA A 315 3.73 9.97 15.59
C ALA A 315 5.24 10.10 15.35
N ASP A 316 5.66 10.80 14.29
CA ASP A 316 7.08 11.03 13.99
C ASP A 316 7.77 11.90 15.02
N LEU A 317 7.08 12.93 15.54
CA LEU A 317 7.62 13.75 16.63
C LEU A 317 7.87 12.92 17.89
N LYS A 318 6.92 12.05 18.26
CA LYS A 318 7.08 11.12 19.40
C LYS A 318 8.25 10.15 19.19
N LEU A 319 8.40 9.61 17.98
CA LEU A 319 9.51 8.71 17.63
C LEU A 319 10.86 9.41 17.84
N ILE A 320 11.05 10.61 17.28
CA ILE A 320 12.30 11.38 17.39
C ILE A 320 12.58 11.79 18.84
N GLN A 321 11.56 12.20 19.60
CA GLN A 321 11.69 12.49 21.02
C GLN A 321 12.11 11.26 21.84
N GLY A 322 11.69 10.07 21.44
CA GLY A 322 12.10 8.79 22.05
C GLY A 322 13.55 8.42 21.76
N GLU A 323 14.04 8.73 20.55
CA GLU A 323 15.47 8.49 20.16
C GLU A 323 16.47 9.40 20.88
N LEU A 324 16.03 10.54 21.42
CA LEU A 324 16.86 11.50 22.13
C LEU A 324 16.98 11.23 23.65
N LYS A 325 16.20 10.28 24.17
CA LYS A 325 16.24 9.83 25.58
C LYS A 325 17.16 8.62 25.76
#